data_4d93eeb5663e1f4ece0250076285f587
#
_entry.id   4d93eeb5663e1f4ece0250076285f587
#
_cell.length_a   1.000
_cell.length_b   1.000
_cell.length_c   1.000
_cell.angle_alpha   90.00
_cell.angle_beta   90.00
_cell.angle_gamma   90.00
#
_symmetry.space_group_name_H-M   'P 1'
#
loop_
_entity.id
_entity.type
_entity.pdbx_description
1 polymer ?
#
loop_
_entity_poly.entity_id
_entity_poly.type
_entity_poly.pdbx_seq_one_letter_code
_entity_poly.pdbx_strand_id
1 'polypeptide(L)'
;MTQGPTDTHKGLSWIADAYDIGFTLTLGEGLSPHELLRGVGAEEHRIVPLSCSAASELLLRDEEDHIGDLDFLDREDEAAVARLTDGGFLPTPPDAIVRAGAVAGWAYALEEFSCHTGEHIAALSRRGRALCVHRSAAGFSRVDYALRGEAVTSFEPGLPHLTNGVPAEEALGFTHDGDEAGDVAFLRFLEDRFGISIPWEETEAELPSAAFT
;
A
#
# COMPACT_ATOMS: atom_id res chain seq x y z
N MET A 1 33.22 9.83 -9.03
CA MET A 1 33.01 8.92 -7.88
C MET A 1 31.51 8.93 -7.62
N THR A 2 30.79 8.03 -8.25
CA THR A 2 29.35 7.80 -8.03
C THR A 2 29.25 7.05 -6.69
N GLN A 3 28.67 7.68 -5.67
CA GLN A 3 28.22 6.98 -4.49
C GLN A 3 27.20 5.93 -4.97
N GLY A 4 27.52 4.65 -4.74
CA GLY A 4 26.55 3.58 -4.95
C GLY A 4 25.33 3.79 -4.05
N PRO A 5 24.19 3.16 -4.37
CA PRO A 5 22.98 3.30 -3.58
C PRO A 5 23.30 2.92 -2.13
N THR A 6 23.14 3.87 -1.26
CA THR A 6 23.27 3.68 0.19
C THR A 6 22.22 2.67 0.64
N ASP A 7 22.57 1.81 1.58
CA ASP A 7 21.76 0.72 2.19
C ASP A 7 20.42 1.19 2.83
N THR A 8 20.03 2.44 2.60
CA THR A 8 18.86 3.14 3.16
C THR A 8 17.52 2.73 2.57
N HIS A 9 17.48 1.94 1.48
CA HIS A 9 16.25 1.54 0.79
C HIS A 9 15.92 0.05 0.95
N LYS A 10 16.40 -0.57 2.03
CA LYS A 10 16.04 -1.94 2.41
C LYS A 10 15.09 -1.91 3.61
N GLY A 11 14.28 -2.95 3.75
CA GLY A 11 13.30 -3.06 4.82
C GLY A 11 11.96 -2.44 4.46
N LEU A 12 11.30 -1.80 5.43
CA LEU A 12 10.02 -1.10 5.28
C LEU A 12 10.09 0.36 5.72
N SER A 13 11.06 0.70 6.58
CA SER A 13 11.14 2.04 7.19
C SER A 13 11.33 3.16 6.17
N TRP A 14 11.94 2.87 5.01
CA TRP A 14 12.09 3.82 3.91
C TRP A 14 10.74 4.32 3.36
N ILE A 15 9.65 3.52 3.51
CA ILE A 15 8.31 3.91 3.06
C ILE A 15 7.86 5.20 3.76
N ALA A 16 8.14 5.32 5.05
CA ALA A 16 7.80 6.52 5.81
C ALA A 16 8.58 7.77 5.35
N ASP A 17 9.79 7.60 4.84
CA ASP A 17 10.62 8.70 4.33
C ASP A 17 10.23 9.07 2.87
N ALA A 18 9.92 8.06 2.05
CA ALA A 18 9.59 8.26 0.64
C ALA A 18 8.20 8.86 0.43
N TYR A 19 7.24 8.46 1.28
CA TYR A 19 5.86 8.91 1.22
C TYR A 19 5.56 9.87 2.38
N ASP A 20 6.28 10.99 2.44
CA ASP A 20 6.24 11.96 3.54
C ASP A 20 4.86 12.63 3.72
N ILE A 21 4.09 12.77 2.65
CA ILE A 21 2.72 13.34 2.68
C ILE A 21 1.72 12.34 3.28
N GLY A 22 1.95 11.02 3.14
CA GLY A 22 1.09 9.97 3.67
C GLY A 22 1.14 8.72 2.80
N PHE A 23 0.82 7.58 3.41
CA PHE A 23 0.81 6.28 2.73
C PHE A 23 -0.14 5.30 3.40
N THR A 24 -0.53 4.29 2.66
CA THR A 24 -1.12 3.07 3.20
C THR A 24 -0.32 1.87 2.71
N LEU A 25 0.22 1.10 3.65
CA LEU A 25 0.83 -0.21 3.41
C LEU A 25 -0.11 -1.27 3.98
N THR A 26 -0.64 -2.12 3.12
CA THR A 26 -1.44 -3.28 3.53
C THR A 26 -0.72 -4.57 3.19
N LEU A 27 -0.74 -5.51 4.14
CA LEU A 27 -0.08 -6.81 4.07
C LEU A 27 -1.12 -7.92 4.25
N GLY A 28 -1.12 -8.92 3.36
CA GLY A 28 -1.98 -10.10 3.44
C GLY A 28 -1.16 -11.39 3.39
N GLU A 29 -1.16 -12.16 4.49
CA GLU A 29 -0.40 -13.42 4.59
C GLU A 29 -1.00 -14.50 3.68
N GLY A 30 -0.14 -15.15 2.88
CA GLY A 30 -0.54 -16.26 2.01
C GLY A 30 -1.41 -15.86 0.82
N LEU A 31 -1.51 -14.56 0.50
CA LEU A 31 -2.17 -14.06 -0.69
C LEU A 31 -1.15 -13.82 -1.81
N SER A 32 -1.60 -13.92 -3.05
CA SER A 32 -0.92 -13.33 -4.19
C SER A 32 -1.35 -11.86 -4.36
N PRO A 33 -0.59 -11.03 -5.12
CA PRO A 33 -0.98 -9.65 -5.42
C PRO A 33 -2.39 -9.52 -6.02
N HIS A 34 -2.74 -10.39 -6.98
CA HIS A 34 -4.07 -10.44 -7.58
C HIS A 34 -5.16 -10.83 -6.58
N GLU A 35 -4.89 -11.79 -5.66
CA GLU A 35 -5.85 -12.16 -4.61
C GLU A 35 -6.07 -11.01 -3.63
N LEU A 36 -5.02 -10.24 -3.31
CA LEU A 36 -5.14 -9.05 -2.49
C LEU A 36 -6.03 -8.02 -3.19
N LEU A 37 -5.74 -7.66 -4.45
CA LEU A 37 -6.53 -6.68 -5.21
C LEU A 37 -8.00 -7.10 -5.33
N ARG A 38 -8.28 -8.38 -5.61
CA ARG A 38 -9.66 -8.90 -5.62
C ARG A 38 -10.32 -8.85 -4.24
N GLY A 39 -9.53 -9.09 -3.21
CA GLY A 39 -9.99 -9.03 -1.82
C GLY A 39 -10.46 -7.64 -1.39
N VAL A 40 -9.97 -6.59 -2.04
CA VAL A 40 -10.38 -5.20 -1.84
C VAL A 40 -11.37 -4.68 -2.89
N GLY A 41 -11.91 -5.58 -3.73
CA GLY A 41 -13.01 -5.26 -4.64
C GLY A 41 -12.62 -5.09 -6.11
N ALA A 42 -11.35 -5.27 -6.49
CA ALA A 42 -10.96 -5.21 -7.89
C ALA A 42 -11.50 -6.41 -8.69
N GLU A 43 -11.98 -6.14 -9.89
CA GLU A 43 -12.33 -7.18 -10.86
C GLU A 43 -11.05 -7.62 -11.60
N GLU A 44 -10.85 -8.94 -11.77
CA GLU A 44 -9.62 -9.50 -12.35
C GLU A 44 -9.24 -8.89 -13.70
N HIS A 45 -10.24 -8.66 -14.57
CA HIS A 45 -10.01 -8.12 -15.91
C HIS A 45 -9.67 -6.62 -15.93
N ARG A 46 -9.85 -5.92 -14.80
CA ARG A 46 -9.54 -4.50 -14.62
C ARG A 46 -8.17 -4.25 -13.99
N ILE A 47 -7.47 -5.32 -13.61
CA ILE A 47 -6.13 -5.21 -13.04
C ILE A 47 -5.13 -4.96 -14.19
N VAL A 48 -4.42 -3.84 -14.12
CA VAL A 48 -3.45 -3.39 -15.12
C VAL A 48 -2.08 -3.21 -14.47
N PRO A 49 -0.98 -3.67 -15.09
CA PRO A 49 0.35 -3.38 -14.56
C PRO A 49 0.69 -1.90 -14.74
N LEU A 50 1.11 -1.23 -13.65
CA LEU A 50 1.56 0.16 -13.65
C LEU A 50 2.87 0.31 -12.87
N SER A 51 3.78 1.12 -13.38
CA SER A 51 4.93 1.63 -12.61
C SER A 51 4.47 2.61 -11.53
N CYS A 52 5.35 2.94 -10.58
CA CYS A 52 5.05 3.94 -9.56
C CYS A 52 4.72 5.30 -10.21
N SER A 53 5.57 5.77 -11.13
CA SER A 53 5.38 7.04 -11.81
C SER A 53 4.06 7.10 -12.60
N ALA A 54 3.71 6.03 -13.33
CA ALA A 54 2.46 5.99 -14.08
C ALA A 54 1.22 6.05 -13.17
N ALA A 55 1.28 5.37 -12.03
CA ALA A 55 0.18 5.41 -11.06
C ALA A 55 0.03 6.81 -10.43
N SER A 56 1.15 7.46 -10.07
CA SER A 56 1.14 8.82 -9.52
C SER A 56 0.62 9.84 -10.54
N GLU A 57 1.03 9.77 -11.82
CA GLU A 57 0.49 10.63 -12.87
C GLU A 57 -1.02 10.47 -13.05
N LEU A 58 -1.51 9.22 -13.05
CA LEU A 58 -2.95 8.94 -13.18
C LEU A 58 -3.76 9.44 -12.00
N LEU A 59 -3.20 9.34 -10.79
CA LEU A 59 -3.87 9.75 -9.55
C LEU A 59 -3.89 11.27 -9.35
N LEU A 60 -2.80 11.96 -9.72
CA LEU A 60 -2.60 13.39 -9.44
C LEU A 60 -3.05 14.32 -10.55
N ARG A 61 -3.48 13.79 -11.70
CA ARG A 61 -3.98 14.64 -12.80
C ARG A 61 -5.31 15.28 -12.44
N ASP A 62 -5.56 16.45 -12.98
CA ASP A 62 -6.84 17.12 -12.89
C ASP A 62 -7.85 16.54 -13.90
N GLU A 63 -9.16 16.68 -13.63
CA GLU A 63 -10.22 16.23 -14.56
C GLU A 63 -10.17 16.95 -15.90
N GLU A 64 -9.58 18.16 -15.96
CA GLU A 64 -9.41 18.97 -17.15
C GLU A 64 -8.19 18.57 -17.99
N ASP A 65 -7.27 17.77 -17.42
CA ASP A 65 -6.05 17.32 -18.10
C ASP A 65 -6.37 16.36 -19.24
N HIS A 66 -5.70 16.58 -20.35
CA HIS A 66 -5.84 15.71 -21.51
C HIS A 66 -5.03 14.41 -21.34
N ILE A 67 -5.56 13.30 -21.82
CA ILE A 67 -4.85 12.01 -21.88
C ILE A 67 -3.48 12.15 -22.56
N GLY A 68 -3.35 13.14 -23.48
CA GLY A 68 -2.08 13.43 -24.18
C GLY A 68 -1.00 14.09 -23.33
N ASP A 69 -1.30 14.46 -22.09
CA ASP A 69 -0.35 15.08 -21.16
C ASP A 69 0.32 14.03 -20.23
N LEU A 70 -0.10 12.75 -20.34
CA LEU A 70 0.51 11.64 -19.59
C LEU A 70 1.84 11.25 -20.25
N ASP A 71 2.94 11.44 -19.55
CA ASP A 71 4.29 11.21 -20.07
C ASP A 71 4.58 9.72 -20.34
N PHE A 72 3.96 8.82 -19.58
CA PHE A 72 4.17 7.37 -19.71
C PHE A 72 3.32 6.74 -20.82
N LEU A 73 2.29 7.43 -21.35
CA LEU A 73 1.31 6.86 -22.26
C LEU A 73 1.48 7.39 -23.69
N ASP A 74 1.81 6.50 -24.62
CA ASP A 74 1.67 6.80 -26.05
C ASP A 74 0.19 6.73 -26.44
N ARG A 75 -0.41 7.89 -26.72
CA ARG A 75 -1.82 7.98 -27.14
C ARG A 75 -2.11 7.35 -28.51
N GLU A 76 -1.08 7.12 -29.32
CA GLU A 76 -1.23 6.38 -30.60
C GLU A 76 -1.28 4.86 -30.36
N ASP A 77 -0.88 4.39 -29.17
CA ASP A 77 -1.12 2.99 -28.73
C ASP A 77 -2.56 2.82 -28.24
N GLU A 78 -3.47 2.60 -29.21
CA GLU A 78 -4.90 2.37 -28.92
C GLU A 78 -5.11 1.21 -27.94
N ALA A 79 -4.24 0.20 -27.93
CA ALA A 79 -4.38 -0.95 -27.04
C ALA A 79 -4.03 -0.58 -25.59
N ALA A 80 -3.02 0.26 -25.36
CA ALA A 80 -2.69 0.78 -24.05
C ALA A 80 -3.79 1.70 -23.52
N VAL A 81 -4.31 2.61 -24.34
CA VAL A 81 -5.43 3.49 -23.98
C VAL A 81 -6.68 2.68 -23.62
N ALA A 82 -7.02 1.66 -24.41
CA ALA A 82 -8.16 0.79 -24.14
C ALA A 82 -8.01 0.04 -22.80
N ARG A 83 -6.83 -0.54 -22.53
CA ARG A 83 -6.56 -1.24 -21.26
C ARG A 83 -6.74 -0.32 -20.04
N LEU A 84 -6.23 0.90 -20.10
CA LEU A 84 -6.37 1.86 -19.00
C LEU A 84 -7.82 2.31 -18.83
N THR A 85 -8.54 2.47 -19.94
CA THR A 85 -9.97 2.83 -19.92
C THR A 85 -10.81 1.70 -19.32
N ASP A 86 -10.62 0.46 -19.79
CA ASP A 86 -11.30 -0.73 -19.27
C ASP A 86 -10.95 -0.98 -17.80
N GLY A 87 -9.70 -0.67 -17.40
CA GLY A 87 -9.22 -0.73 -16.02
C GLY A 87 -9.82 0.34 -15.10
N GLY A 88 -10.45 1.38 -15.65
CA GLY A 88 -11.03 2.48 -14.88
C GLY A 88 -10.03 3.56 -14.48
N PHE A 89 -8.85 3.60 -15.12
CA PHE A 89 -7.83 4.63 -14.90
C PHE A 89 -8.08 5.86 -15.79
N LEU A 90 -8.86 5.69 -16.87
CA LEU A 90 -9.24 6.71 -17.85
C LEU A 90 -10.75 6.63 -18.13
N PRO A 91 -11.40 7.74 -18.57
CA PRO A 91 -10.84 9.09 -18.74
C PRO A 91 -10.74 9.89 -17.44
N THR A 92 -11.55 9.59 -16.43
CA THR A 92 -11.60 10.33 -15.15
C THR A 92 -10.50 9.82 -14.21
N PRO A 93 -9.82 10.71 -13.46
CA PRO A 93 -8.90 10.28 -12.40
C PRO A 93 -9.62 9.39 -11.38
N PRO A 94 -9.03 8.28 -10.94
CA PRO A 94 -9.60 7.47 -9.88
C PRO A 94 -9.39 8.14 -8.50
N ASP A 95 -10.27 7.85 -7.53
CA ASP A 95 -10.11 8.32 -6.15
C ASP A 95 -8.94 7.62 -5.43
N ALA A 96 -8.65 6.38 -5.84
CA ALA A 96 -7.53 5.61 -5.33
C ALA A 96 -6.93 4.69 -6.39
N ILE A 97 -5.62 4.50 -6.34
CA ILE A 97 -4.90 3.46 -7.07
C ILE A 97 -4.19 2.57 -6.06
N VAL A 98 -4.50 1.28 -6.10
CA VAL A 98 -3.86 0.25 -5.27
C VAL A 98 -2.88 -0.53 -6.13
N ARG A 99 -1.60 -0.51 -5.78
CA ARG A 99 -0.54 -1.27 -6.45
C ARG A 99 -0.10 -2.40 -5.54
N ALA A 100 -0.06 -3.64 -6.04
CA ALA A 100 0.20 -4.81 -5.22
C ALA A 100 1.40 -5.62 -5.70
N GLY A 101 2.24 -6.04 -4.75
CA GLY A 101 3.39 -6.92 -4.96
C GLY A 101 3.41 -8.08 -3.98
N ALA A 102 4.49 -8.87 -3.98
CA ALA A 102 4.65 -10.01 -3.08
C ALA A 102 6.05 -10.06 -2.49
N VAL A 103 6.14 -10.39 -1.20
CA VAL A 103 7.41 -10.55 -0.48
C VAL A 103 7.27 -11.57 0.64
N ALA A 104 8.23 -12.49 0.77
CA ALA A 104 8.35 -13.41 1.91
C ALA A 104 7.05 -14.15 2.30
N GLY A 105 6.22 -14.53 1.33
CA GLY A 105 4.94 -15.23 1.58
C GLY A 105 3.77 -14.30 1.93
N TRP A 106 3.94 -13.00 1.79
CA TRP A 106 2.92 -11.97 1.93
C TRP A 106 2.66 -11.30 0.58
N ALA A 107 1.42 -10.94 0.31
CA ALA A 107 1.12 -9.88 -0.64
C ALA A 107 1.16 -8.55 0.10
N TYR A 108 1.69 -7.53 -0.55
CA TYR A 108 1.61 -6.15 -0.08
C TYR A 108 0.84 -5.28 -1.07
N ALA A 109 0.22 -4.24 -0.58
CA ALA A 109 -0.35 -3.16 -1.38
C ALA A 109 0.13 -1.81 -0.85
N LEU A 110 0.46 -0.92 -1.79
CA LEU A 110 0.82 0.47 -1.53
C LEU A 110 -0.23 1.39 -2.16
N GLU A 111 -0.64 2.38 -1.37
CA GLU A 111 -1.54 3.45 -1.79
C GLU A 111 -0.94 4.79 -1.39
N GLU A 112 -1.03 5.76 -2.29
CA GLU A 112 -0.73 7.16 -2.00
C GLU A 112 -2.06 7.90 -1.73
N PHE A 113 -2.09 8.73 -0.70
CA PHE A 113 -3.21 9.62 -0.33
C PHE A 113 -4.55 8.95 -0.01
N SER A 114 -4.64 7.63 -0.01
CA SER A 114 -5.86 6.88 0.27
C SER A 114 -5.66 5.80 1.32
N CYS A 115 -6.76 5.20 1.81
CA CYS A 115 -6.75 4.06 2.73
C CYS A 115 -7.83 3.05 2.33
N HIS A 116 -7.99 2.83 1.03
CA HIS A 116 -9.02 1.93 0.49
C HIS A 116 -8.84 0.49 1.01
N THR A 117 -7.60 -0.03 0.96
CA THR A 117 -7.32 -1.41 1.41
C THR A 117 -7.57 -1.62 2.90
N GLY A 118 -7.39 -0.60 3.74
CA GLY A 118 -7.61 -0.66 5.18
C GLY A 118 -9.04 -1.02 5.56
N GLU A 119 -10.03 -0.64 4.76
CA GLU A 119 -11.44 -0.96 4.99
C GLU A 119 -11.74 -2.46 4.80
N HIS A 120 -10.88 -3.18 4.08
CA HIS A 120 -11.04 -4.58 3.71
C HIS A 120 -10.19 -5.55 4.53
N ILE A 121 -9.51 -5.07 5.58
CA ILE A 121 -8.50 -5.84 6.32
C ILE A 121 -9.03 -7.18 6.86
N ALA A 122 -10.26 -7.22 7.34
CA ALA A 122 -10.89 -8.45 7.80
C ALA A 122 -11.07 -9.46 6.65
N ALA A 123 -11.50 -8.99 5.47
CA ALA A 123 -11.66 -9.86 4.31
C ALA A 123 -10.32 -10.42 3.82
N LEU A 124 -9.26 -9.62 3.83
CA LEU A 124 -7.91 -10.02 3.45
C LEU A 124 -7.31 -11.06 4.42
N SER A 125 -7.73 -11.03 5.69
CA SER A 125 -7.21 -11.95 6.71
C SER A 125 -7.85 -13.34 6.72
N ARG A 126 -8.80 -13.68 5.85
CA ARG A 126 -9.55 -14.95 5.90
C ARG A 126 -8.67 -16.19 5.90
N ARG A 127 -7.51 -16.17 5.25
CA ARG A 127 -6.57 -17.30 5.17
C ARG A 127 -5.44 -17.24 6.19
N GLY A 128 -5.24 -16.10 6.84
CA GLY A 128 -4.12 -15.88 7.73
C GLY A 128 -4.24 -14.56 8.47
N ARG A 129 -3.16 -13.81 8.45
CA ARG A 129 -3.07 -12.47 9.04
C ARG A 129 -3.20 -11.41 7.96
N ALA A 130 -3.79 -10.28 8.30
CA ALA A 130 -3.69 -9.08 7.50
C ALA A 130 -3.40 -7.88 8.41
N LEU A 131 -2.57 -6.97 7.91
CA LEU A 131 -2.11 -5.77 8.60
C LEU A 131 -2.26 -4.58 7.66
N CYS A 132 -2.68 -3.44 8.18
CA CYS A 132 -2.68 -2.18 7.46
C CYS A 132 -1.98 -1.14 8.33
N VAL A 133 -1.00 -0.45 7.75
CA VAL A 133 -0.35 0.72 8.34
C VAL A 133 -0.73 1.90 7.48
N HIS A 134 -1.42 2.85 8.06
CA HIS A 134 -1.84 4.07 7.39
C HIS A 134 -1.24 5.29 8.09
N ARG A 135 -0.66 6.21 7.31
CA ARG A 135 -0.30 7.56 7.72
C ARG A 135 -1.01 8.56 6.83
N SER A 136 -1.82 9.41 7.43
CA SER A 136 -2.52 10.47 6.70
C SER A 136 -1.63 11.69 6.46
N ALA A 137 -2.01 12.56 5.52
CA ALA A 137 -1.35 13.84 5.26
C ALA A 137 -1.32 14.78 6.49
N ALA A 138 -2.22 14.59 7.46
CA ALA A 138 -2.22 15.33 8.71
C ALA A 138 -1.28 14.75 9.78
N GLY A 139 -0.52 13.69 9.45
CA GLY A 139 0.43 13.03 10.35
C GLY A 139 -0.21 12.04 11.33
N PHE A 140 -1.51 11.73 11.19
CA PHE A 140 -2.12 10.67 11.99
C PHE A 140 -1.71 9.31 11.43
N SER A 141 -1.24 8.44 12.31
CA SER A 141 -0.90 7.07 11.96
C SER A 141 -1.85 6.09 12.64
N ARG A 142 -2.25 5.05 11.91
CA ARG A 142 -3.10 3.97 12.40
C ARG A 142 -2.60 2.62 11.91
N VAL A 143 -2.68 1.64 12.79
CA VAL A 143 -2.47 0.24 12.48
C VAL A 143 -3.77 -0.51 12.69
N ASP A 144 -4.19 -1.27 11.69
CA ASP A 144 -5.29 -2.23 11.78
C ASP A 144 -4.73 -3.64 11.60
N TYR A 145 -5.12 -4.55 12.48
CA TYR A 145 -4.76 -5.96 12.42
C TYR A 145 -5.99 -6.84 12.45
N ALA A 146 -6.03 -7.80 11.54
CA ALA A 146 -7.08 -8.80 11.46
C ALA A 146 -6.46 -10.21 11.34
N LEU A 147 -7.18 -11.20 11.84
CA LEU A 147 -6.80 -12.60 11.83
C LEU A 147 -8.02 -13.47 11.47
N ARG A 148 -7.86 -14.33 10.47
CA ARG A 148 -8.87 -15.32 10.05
C ARG A 148 -10.27 -14.75 9.81
N GLY A 149 -10.34 -13.57 9.23
CA GLY A 149 -11.57 -12.89 8.86
C GLY A 149 -12.15 -11.98 9.94
N GLU A 150 -11.51 -11.86 11.10
CA GLU A 150 -11.96 -11.04 12.21
C GLU A 150 -10.96 -9.90 12.49
N ALA A 151 -11.48 -8.68 12.67
CA ALA A 151 -10.68 -7.56 13.16
C ALA A 151 -10.28 -7.82 14.61
N VAL A 152 -8.98 -7.72 14.92
CA VAL A 152 -8.44 -8.02 16.24
C VAL A 152 -8.14 -6.75 17.02
N THR A 153 -7.45 -5.80 16.39
CA THR A 153 -7.07 -4.55 17.02
C THR A 153 -6.88 -3.44 16.00
N SER A 154 -7.13 -2.22 16.45
CA SER A 154 -6.80 -0.98 15.76
C SER A 154 -6.19 -0.01 16.76
N PHE A 155 -5.05 0.60 16.45
CA PHE A 155 -4.34 1.48 17.36
C PHE A 155 -3.47 2.51 16.62
N GLU A 156 -3.10 3.56 17.34
CA GLU A 156 -2.08 4.52 16.92
C GLU A 156 -0.70 3.99 17.35
N PRO A 157 0.25 3.77 16.43
CA PRO A 157 1.52 3.13 16.79
C PRO A 157 2.40 3.98 17.72
N GLY A 158 2.24 5.31 17.75
CA GLY A 158 2.87 6.18 18.74
C GLY A 158 2.25 6.09 20.14
N LEU A 159 1.03 5.57 20.25
CA LEU A 159 0.26 5.41 21.48
C LEU A 159 -0.39 4.02 21.55
N PRO A 160 0.38 2.92 21.50
CA PRO A 160 -0.16 1.56 21.33
C PRO A 160 -1.02 1.07 22.52
N HIS A 161 -1.02 1.78 23.63
CA HIS A 161 -1.92 1.54 24.75
C HIS A 161 -3.35 2.10 24.53
N LEU A 162 -3.52 3.00 23.55
CA LEU A 162 -4.83 3.50 23.11
C LEU A 162 -5.32 2.66 21.94
N THR A 163 -5.96 1.53 22.25
CA THR A 163 -6.43 0.56 21.27
C THR A 163 -7.94 0.46 21.22
N ASN A 164 -8.46 0.07 20.05
CA ASN A 164 -9.80 -0.47 19.89
C ASN A 164 -9.66 -1.97 19.61
N GLY A 165 -10.20 -2.81 20.49
CA GLY A 165 -10.05 -4.26 20.45
C GLY A 165 -9.00 -4.79 21.42
N VAL A 166 -8.27 -5.83 21.03
CA VAL A 166 -7.22 -6.44 21.85
C VAL A 166 -6.02 -5.50 21.94
N PRO A 167 -5.38 -5.31 23.11
CA PRO A 167 -4.19 -4.48 23.22
C PRO A 167 -3.09 -4.88 22.22
N ALA A 168 -2.38 -3.90 21.66
CA ALA A 168 -1.35 -4.13 20.62
C ALA A 168 -0.25 -5.09 21.11
N GLU A 169 0.16 -4.99 22.38
CA GLU A 169 1.13 -5.89 22.99
C GLU A 169 0.63 -7.34 23.03
N GLU A 170 -0.64 -7.57 23.39
CA GLU A 170 -1.24 -8.89 23.44
C GLU A 170 -1.48 -9.46 22.03
N ALA A 171 -1.99 -8.62 21.10
CA ALA A 171 -2.35 -9.04 19.75
C ALA A 171 -1.14 -9.35 18.87
N LEU A 172 -0.09 -8.54 18.97
CA LEU A 172 1.07 -8.56 18.08
C LEU A 172 2.41 -8.71 18.81
N GLY A 173 2.48 -8.35 20.09
CA GLY A 173 3.73 -8.16 20.84
C GLY A 173 4.39 -6.81 20.58
N PHE A 174 3.64 -5.84 20.04
CA PHE A 174 4.15 -4.51 19.75
C PHE A 174 3.99 -3.58 20.96
N THR A 175 5.09 -2.96 21.34
CA THR A 175 5.18 -1.88 22.33
C THR A 175 6.00 -0.74 21.75
N HIS A 176 5.71 0.46 22.14
CA HIS A 176 6.48 1.64 21.75
C HIS A 176 6.60 2.60 22.92
N ASP A 177 7.85 2.90 23.29
CA ASP A 177 8.22 3.80 24.39
C ASP A 177 9.41 4.71 24.04
N GLY A 178 9.77 4.73 22.73
CA GLY A 178 10.93 5.48 22.22
C GLY A 178 10.58 6.86 21.67
N ASP A 179 11.64 7.59 21.29
CA ASP A 179 11.55 8.92 20.66
C ASP A 179 11.30 8.83 19.13
N GLU A 180 11.35 7.65 18.54
CA GLU A 180 11.10 7.42 17.12
C GLU A 180 9.62 7.64 16.77
N ALA A 181 9.32 8.06 15.55
CA ALA A 181 7.93 8.13 15.08
C ALA A 181 7.28 6.73 15.13
N GLY A 182 6.05 6.66 15.64
CA GLY A 182 5.41 5.38 15.93
C GLY A 182 5.18 4.51 14.69
N ASP A 183 4.89 5.10 13.54
CA ASP A 183 4.76 4.39 12.26
C ASP A 183 6.09 3.79 11.80
N VAL A 184 7.20 4.52 11.93
CA VAL A 184 8.55 4.01 11.62
C VAL A 184 8.91 2.86 12.56
N ALA A 185 8.65 3.00 13.86
CA ALA A 185 8.86 1.94 14.85
C ALA A 185 8.02 0.68 14.50
N PHE A 186 6.78 0.87 14.05
CA PHE A 186 5.93 -0.24 13.67
C PHE A 186 6.39 -0.91 12.36
N LEU A 187 6.83 -0.15 11.37
CA LEU A 187 7.41 -0.71 10.14
C LEU A 187 8.64 -1.58 10.44
N ARG A 188 9.53 -1.13 11.31
CA ARG A 188 10.67 -1.95 11.79
C ARG A 188 10.21 -3.21 12.54
N PHE A 189 9.21 -3.06 13.39
CA PHE A 189 8.62 -4.23 14.07
C PHE A 189 8.13 -5.28 13.06
N LEU A 190 7.50 -4.87 11.94
CA LEU A 190 7.07 -5.80 10.89
C LEU A 190 8.26 -6.49 10.23
N GLU A 191 9.36 -5.77 9.98
CA GLU A 191 10.60 -6.34 9.46
C GLU A 191 11.13 -7.43 10.39
N ASP A 192 11.32 -7.08 11.67
CA ASP A 192 11.90 -7.98 12.67
C ASP A 192 11.00 -9.18 12.98
N ARG A 193 9.69 -8.94 13.08
CA ARG A 193 8.74 -9.93 13.56
C ARG A 193 8.30 -10.92 12.49
N PHE A 194 8.17 -10.45 11.24
CA PHE A 194 7.63 -11.22 10.13
C PHE A 194 8.62 -11.42 9.00
N GLY A 195 9.82 -10.83 9.06
CA GLY A 195 10.84 -10.93 8.03
C GLY A 195 10.44 -10.25 6.71
N ILE A 196 9.55 -9.24 6.78
CA ILE A 196 9.06 -8.53 5.60
C ILE A 196 10.05 -7.43 5.24
N SER A 197 10.52 -7.43 4.00
CA SER A 197 11.39 -6.38 3.46
C SER A 197 11.01 -6.14 2.01
N ILE A 198 10.55 -4.94 1.71
CA ILE A 198 10.15 -4.53 0.36
C ILE A 198 11.25 -3.61 -0.16
N PRO A 199 12.08 -4.05 -1.13
CA PRO A 199 13.06 -3.19 -1.76
C PRO A 199 12.40 -2.05 -2.54
N TRP A 200 12.98 -0.86 -2.49
CA TRP A 200 12.50 0.31 -3.26
C TRP A 200 12.31 -0.03 -4.74
N GLU A 201 13.29 -0.70 -5.32
CA GLU A 201 13.30 -1.04 -6.74
C GLU A 201 12.11 -1.92 -7.16
N GLU A 202 11.59 -2.74 -6.24
CA GLU A 202 10.41 -3.55 -6.52
C GLU A 202 9.14 -2.69 -6.59
N THR A 203 9.08 -1.61 -5.82
CA THR A 203 7.92 -0.70 -5.85
C THR A 203 7.93 0.23 -7.05
N GLU A 204 9.09 0.53 -7.62
CA GLU A 204 9.23 1.30 -8.87
C GLU A 204 8.84 0.50 -10.11
N ALA A 205 8.95 -0.82 -10.04
CA ALA A 205 8.61 -1.73 -11.15
C ALA A 205 7.11 -1.68 -11.49
N GLU A 206 6.76 -2.26 -12.64
CA GLU A 206 5.35 -2.49 -12.97
C GLU A 206 4.75 -3.52 -12.01
N LEU A 207 3.75 -3.10 -11.25
CA LEU A 207 2.99 -3.95 -10.34
C LEU A 207 1.53 -4.06 -10.80
N PRO A 208 0.86 -5.22 -10.58
CA PRO A 208 -0.58 -5.31 -10.71
C PRO A 208 -1.26 -4.17 -9.94
N SER A 209 -2.12 -3.43 -10.60
CA SER A 209 -2.74 -2.21 -10.09
C SER A 209 -4.22 -2.18 -10.38
N ALA A 210 -5.00 -1.61 -9.49
CA ALA A 210 -6.44 -1.43 -9.64
C ALA A 210 -6.85 0.00 -9.27
N ALA A 211 -7.80 0.55 -10.04
CA ALA A 211 -8.40 1.86 -9.80
C ALA A 211 -9.73 1.70 -9.05
N PHE A 212 -9.99 2.63 -8.14
CA PHE A 212 -11.22 2.72 -7.34
C PHE A 212 -11.78 4.15 -7.39
N THR A 213 -13.12 4.24 -7.45
CA THR A 213 -13.91 5.49 -7.54
C THR A 213 -15.02 5.47 -6.52
#